data_ec2c1a9c3afd0366acc456bfa13bd1d8
#
_entry.id   ec2c1a9c3afd0366acc456bfa13bd1d8
#
_cell.length_a   1.000
_cell.length_b   1.000
_cell.length_c   1.000
_cell.angle_alpha   90.00
_cell.angle_beta   90.00
_cell.angle_gamma   90.00
#
_symmetry.space_group_name_H-M   'P 1'
#
loop_
_entity.id
_entity.type
_entity.pdbx_description
1 polymer ?
#
loop_
_entity_poly.entity_id
_entity_poly.type
_entity_poly.pdbx_seq_one_letter_code
_entity_poly.pdbx_strand_id
1 'polypeptide(L)'
;VNNADGSAQTNLTDNSAGDSGPVWSPDGSKIAFVSDRDGDWEIYMMNADGSGQTNLTNDPDSDYRPAWSPDGSKIAFISYRYGSWEIHVNNADGSAQTNLTDNSAGDSGPVWSPDGSKIAFVSDRDGDWEIYVMNADGSGQTNLTNNPEDDWAPAWSPPDQRQTNQPLAAS
;
A
#
# COMPACT_ATOMS: atom_id res chain seq x y z
N VAL A 1 19.02 -4.30 0.17
CA VAL A 1 18.90 -4.47 -1.31
C VAL A 1 20.10 -5.23 -1.85
N ASN A 2 19.95 -5.82 -3.01
CA ASN A 2 20.99 -6.56 -3.72
C ASN A 2 20.73 -6.51 -5.23
N ASN A 3 21.73 -6.89 -6.03
CA ASN A 3 21.55 -7.10 -7.46
C ASN A 3 20.68 -8.34 -7.73
N ALA A 4 20.13 -8.46 -8.92
CA ALA A 4 19.29 -9.60 -9.32
C ALA A 4 20.01 -10.96 -9.24
N ASP A 5 21.36 -10.97 -9.30
CA ASP A 5 22.20 -12.14 -9.13
C ASP A 5 22.56 -12.44 -7.66
N GLY A 6 22.01 -11.67 -6.70
CA GLY A 6 22.26 -11.80 -5.28
C GLY A 6 23.55 -11.16 -4.77
N SER A 7 24.33 -10.52 -5.65
CA SER A 7 25.56 -9.81 -5.26
C SER A 7 25.28 -8.41 -4.69
N ALA A 8 26.30 -7.78 -4.13
CA ALA A 8 26.28 -6.42 -3.59
C ALA A 8 25.13 -6.17 -2.57
N GLN A 9 24.97 -7.09 -1.63
CA GLN A 9 23.97 -6.95 -0.56
C GLN A 9 24.33 -5.75 0.33
N THR A 10 23.36 -4.86 0.53
CA THR A 10 23.48 -3.68 1.39
C THR A 10 22.29 -3.62 2.35
N ASN A 11 22.58 -3.48 3.66
CA ASN A 11 21.56 -3.11 4.65
C ASN A 11 21.32 -1.60 4.53
N LEU A 12 20.09 -1.18 4.28
CA LEU A 12 19.74 0.23 4.10
C LEU A 12 19.19 0.87 5.38
N THR A 13 18.66 0.08 6.31
CA THR A 13 18.06 0.63 7.53
C THR A 13 19.09 0.83 8.65
N ASP A 14 20.07 -0.07 8.78
CA ASP A 14 21.24 -0.03 9.68
C ASP A 14 20.92 0.44 11.11
N ASN A 15 19.87 -0.14 11.70
CA ASN A 15 19.45 0.10 13.08
C ASN A 15 19.20 -1.22 13.82
N SER A 16 18.84 -1.17 15.12
CA SER A 16 18.57 -2.35 15.96
C SER A 16 17.09 -2.73 16.01
N ALA A 17 16.22 -1.96 15.35
CA ALA A 17 14.78 -2.18 15.31
C ALA A 17 14.40 -3.27 14.30
N GLY A 18 13.15 -3.73 14.38
CA GLY A 18 12.55 -4.57 13.36
C GLY A 18 12.16 -3.73 12.15
N ASP A 19 12.66 -4.09 10.97
CA ASP A 19 12.29 -3.46 9.70
C ASP A 19 11.77 -4.54 8.74
N SER A 20 10.63 -4.27 8.06
CA SER A 20 9.97 -5.27 7.20
C SER A 20 9.13 -4.65 6.09
N GLY A 21 8.60 -5.47 5.18
CA GLY A 21 7.62 -5.09 4.17
C GLY A 21 8.06 -3.97 3.22
N PRO A 22 9.31 -3.95 2.69
CA PRO A 22 9.74 -2.86 1.81
C PRO A 22 9.02 -2.91 0.47
N VAL A 23 8.57 -1.75 0.01
CA VAL A 23 7.95 -1.54 -1.30
C VAL A 23 8.57 -0.32 -1.99
N TRP A 24 8.97 -0.49 -3.26
CA TRP A 24 9.54 0.58 -4.06
C TRP A 24 8.46 1.54 -4.56
N SER A 25 8.80 2.83 -4.61
CA SER A 25 8.01 3.79 -5.37
C SER A 25 8.03 3.44 -6.87
N PRO A 26 6.98 3.80 -7.63
CA PRO A 26 6.89 3.46 -9.06
C PRO A 26 8.06 3.96 -9.91
N ASP A 27 8.67 5.08 -9.52
CA ASP A 27 9.84 5.69 -10.19
C ASP A 27 11.19 5.11 -9.71
N GLY A 28 11.17 4.21 -8.69
CA GLY A 28 12.35 3.60 -8.10
C GLY A 28 13.22 4.53 -7.26
N SER A 29 12.76 5.75 -6.95
CA SER A 29 13.57 6.73 -6.20
C SER A 29 13.47 6.56 -4.68
N LYS A 30 12.42 5.90 -4.19
CA LYS A 30 12.12 5.74 -2.77
C LYS A 30 11.67 4.32 -2.41
N ILE A 31 11.76 4.01 -1.11
CA ILE A 31 11.28 2.76 -0.52
C ILE A 31 10.41 3.13 0.68
N ALA A 32 9.15 2.66 0.71
CA ALA A 32 8.34 2.64 1.92
C ALA A 32 8.53 1.29 2.62
N PHE A 33 8.55 1.28 3.94
CA PHE A 33 8.77 0.07 4.74
C PHE A 33 8.14 0.24 6.13
N VAL A 34 8.06 -0.83 6.89
CA VAL A 34 7.53 -0.85 8.26
C VAL A 34 8.69 -0.93 9.25
N SER A 35 8.67 -0.13 10.33
CA SER A 35 9.70 -0.15 11.38
C SER A 35 9.08 0.10 12.76
N ASP A 36 9.60 -0.58 13.80
CA ASP A 36 9.21 -0.37 15.21
C ASP A 36 10.21 0.51 16.00
N ARG A 37 11.04 1.28 15.29
CA ARG A 37 12.15 2.04 15.90
C ARG A 37 11.72 3.13 16.88
N ASP A 38 10.51 3.65 16.76
CA ASP A 38 9.94 4.69 17.63
C ASP A 38 9.00 4.11 18.71
N GLY A 39 8.88 2.77 18.80
CA GLY A 39 8.12 2.06 19.85
C GLY A 39 6.95 1.25 19.30
N ASP A 40 6.26 1.75 18.32
CA ASP A 40 5.17 1.08 17.62
C ASP A 40 5.53 0.83 16.14
N TRP A 41 4.82 -0.08 15.49
CA TRP A 41 5.04 -0.37 14.07
C TRP A 41 4.46 0.73 13.20
N GLU A 42 5.32 1.43 12.46
CA GLU A 42 4.97 2.59 11.66
C GLU A 42 5.43 2.46 10.22
N ILE A 43 4.80 3.21 9.32
CA ILE A 43 5.24 3.32 7.94
C ILE A 43 6.35 4.37 7.84
N TYR A 44 7.50 3.93 7.40
CA TYR A 44 8.67 4.76 7.10
C TYR A 44 8.90 4.87 5.61
N MET A 45 9.57 5.92 5.21
CA MET A 45 10.08 6.12 3.86
C MET A 45 11.57 6.47 3.90
N MET A 46 12.30 6.03 2.89
CA MET A 46 13.71 6.39 2.66
C MET A 46 13.98 6.59 1.17
N ASN A 47 15.10 7.23 0.84
CA ASN A 47 15.63 7.23 -0.52
C ASN A 47 16.13 5.84 -0.92
N ALA A 48 16.26 5.58 -2.22
CA ALA A 48 16.74 4.29 -2.74
C ALA A 48 18.13 3.87 -2.24
N ASP A 49 18.95 4.82 -1.78
CA ASP A 49 20.28 4.60 -1.21
C ASP A 49 20.26 4.39 0.33
N GLY A 50 19.09 4.41 0.97
CA GLY A 50 18.89 4.27 2.42
C GLY A 50 18.94 5.59 3.20
N SER A 51 19.26 6.71 2.57
CA SER A 51 19.28 8.02 3.22
C SER A 51 17.87 8.60 3.40
N GLY A 52 17.75 9.64 4.23
CA GLY A 52 16.51 10.41 4.39
C GLY A 52 15.34 9.61 4.98
N GLN A 53 15.61 8.70 5.92
CA GLN A 53 14.58 7.90 6.58
C GLN A 53 13.66 8.79 7.41
N THR A 54 12.35 8.70 7.15
CA THR A 54 11.32 9.53 7.77
C THR A 54 10.11 8.68 8.13
N ASN A 55 9.58 8.85 9.34
CA ASN A 55 8.31 8.29 9.77
C ASN A 55 7.16 9.04 9.08
N LEU A 56 6.25 8.33 8.39
CA LEU A 56 5.13 8.90 7.66
C LEU A 56 3.81 8.85 8.43
N THR A 57 3.67 7.98 9.40
CA THR A 57 2.40 7.76 10.11
C THR A 57 2.40 8.36 11.51
N ASN A 58 3.47 8.18 12.27
CA ASN A 58 3.77 8.81 13.56
C ASN A 58 2.57 8.85 14.53
N ASP A 59 2.05 7.70 14.90
CA ASP A 59 0.87 7.54 15.73
C ASP A 59 1.06 6.35 16.72
N PRO A 60 0.34 6.29 17.86
CA PRO A 60 0.58 5.25 18.86
C PRO A 60 0.06 3.86 18.48
N ASP A 61 -0.64 3.72 17.38
CA ASP A 61 -1.18 2.44 16.92
C ASP A 61 -0.37 1.89 15.74
N SER A 62 -0.38 0.58 15.59
CA SER A 62 0.45 -0.08 14.58
C SER A 62 -0.08 0.10 13.15
N ASP A 63 0.83 0.39 12.24
CA ASP A 63 0.62 0.57 10.82
C ASP A 63 1.45 -0.42 9.98
N TYR A 64 0.83 -1.05 8.98
CA TYR A 64 1.46 -2.10 8.17
C TYR A 64 1.05 -2.02 6.69
N ARG A 65 1.72 -2.85 5.86
CA ARG A 65 1.37 -3.12 4.47
C ARG A 65 1.27 -1.86 3.59
N PRO A 66 2.34 -1.05 3.51
CA PRO A 66 2.35 0.10 2.62
C PRO A 66 2.22 -0.32 1.15
N ALA A 67 1.45 0.46 0.39
CA ALA A 67 1.25 0.28 -1.05
C ALA A 67 1.23 1.64 -1.75
N TRP A 68 2.17 1.85 -2.68
CA TRP A 68 2.26 3.08 -3.46
C TRP A 68 1.14 3.19 -4.51
N SER A 69 0.59 4.38 -4.66
CA SER A 69 -0.19 4.72 -5.86
C SER A 69 0.70 4.69 -7.10
N PRO A 70 0.19 4.35 -8.29
CA PRO A 70 1.02 4.19 -9.49
C PRO A 70 1.70 5.47 -9.96
N ASP A 71 1.19 6.64 -9.55
CA ASP A 71 1.81 7.95 -9.80
C ASP A 71 2.84 8.36 -8.72
N GLY A 72 3.00 7.55 -7.67
CA GLY A 72 3.92 7.81 -6.55
C GLY A 72 3.51 8.95 -5.62
N SER A 73 2.31 9.51 -5.76
CA SER A 73 1.85 10.65 -4.95
C SER A 73 1.28 10.26 -3.59
N LYS A 74 0.84 9.00 -3.42
CA LYS A 74 0.16 8.51 -2.22
C LYS A 74 0.67 7.14 -1.79
N ILE A 75 0.44 6.82 -0.49
CA ILE A 75 0.67 5.52 0.10
C ILE A 75 -0.61 5.08 0.81
N ALA A 76 -1.16 3.92 0.43
CA ALA A 76 -2.19 3.23 1.19
C ALA A 76 -1.52 2.26 2.18
N PHE A 77 -2.12 2.05 3.35
CA PHE A 77 -1.62 1.17 4.40
C PHE A 77 -2.77 0.71 5.29
N ILE A 78 -2.53 -0.25 6.18
CA ILE A 78 -3.48 -0.63 7.21
C ILE A 78 -3.07 -0.06 8.56
N SER A 79 -4.05 0.36 9.35
CA SER A 79 -3.88 0.95 10.68
C SER A 79 -4.88 0.38 11.67
N TYR A 80 -4.47 0.19 12.95
CA TYR A 80 -5.33 -0.34 14.02
C TYR A 80 -5.93 0.74 14.92
N ARG A 81 -6.03 1.99 14.47
CA ARG A 81 -6.35 3.18 15.29
C ARG A 81 -7.71 3.19 15.96
N TYR A 82 -8.65 2.44 15.48
CA TYR A 82 -10.05 2.51 15.97
C TYR A 82 -10.58 1.17 16.48
N GLY A 83 -9.68 0.22 16.81
CA GLY A 83 -10.04 -1.09 17.35
C GLY A 83 -10.30 -2.16 16.29
N SER A 84 -10.21 -1.81 15.02
CA SER A 84 -10.18 -2.70 13.85
C SER A 84 -9.06 -2.31 12.90
N TRP A 85 -8.65 -3.22 12.04
CA TRP A 85 -7.73 -2.90 10.95
C TRP A 85 -8.49 -2.18 9.84
N GLU A 86 -8.06 -0.97 9.50
CA GLU A 86 -8.69 -0.14 8.49
C GLU A 86 -7.69 0.26 7.40
N ILE A 87 -8.19 0.48 6.18
CA ILE A 87 -7.36 1.02 5.10
C ILE A 87 -7.27 2.55 5.24
N HIS A 88 -6.06 3.03 5.41
CA HIS A 88 -5.72 4.44 5.42
C HIS A 88 -4.96 4.83 4.16
N VAL A 89 -4.98 6.10 3.82
CA VAL A 89 -4.14 6.71 2.79
C VAL A 89 -3.54 8.00 3.30
N ASN A 90 -2.29 8.27 2.93
CA ASN A 90 -1.64 9.57 3.09
C ASN A 90 -0.97 10.02 1.77
N ASN A 91 -0.57 11.28 1.69
CA ASN A 91 0.37 11.72 0.67
C ASN A 91 1.74 11.08 0.90
N ALA A 92 2.57 11.00 -0.12
CA ALA A 92 3.92 10.44 -0.04
C ALA A 92 4.85 11.15 0.96
N ASP A 93 4.51 12.37 1.38
CA ASP A 93 5.22 13.13 2.43
C ASP A 93 4.68 12.90 3.84
N GLY A 94 3.69 12.00 4.02
CA GLY A 94 3.04 11.68 5.29
C GLY A 94 1.86 12.61 5.64
N SER A 95 1.60 13.64 4.87
CA SER A 95 0.49 14.55 5.11
C SER A 95 -0.87 13.99 4.67
N ALA A 96 -1.96 14.63 5.10
CA ALA A 96 -3.34 14.35 4.68
C ALA A 96 -3.79 12.89 4.90
N GLN A 97 -3.46 12.32 6.07
CA GLN A 97 -3.92 10.98 6.43
C GLN A 97 -5.45 10.91 6.51
N THR A 98 -6.02 9.90 5.87
CA THR A 98 -7.46 9.68 5.80
C THR A 98 -7.77 8.19 5.96
N ASN A 99 -8.74 7.84 6.83
CA ASN A 99 -9.34 6.50 6.89
C ASN A 99 -10.31 6.34 5.71
N LEU A 100 -10.17 5.28 4.92
CA LEU A 100 -11.02 5.03 3.74
C LEU A 100 -12.12 4.00 4.01
N THR A 101 -11.98 3.15 5.01
CA THR A 101 -12.95 2.06 5.24
C THR A 101 -13.89 2.33 6.42
N ASP A 102 -13.41 2.92 7.52
CA ASP A 102 -14.16 3.42 8.69
C ASP A 102 -15.37 2.53 9.10
N ASN A 103 -15.09 1.28 9.44
CA ASN A 103 -16.09 0.31 9.87
C ASN A 103 -15.55 -0.57 11.03
N SER A 104 -16.37 -1.48 11.57
CA SER A 104 -15.97 -2.33 12.70
C SER A 104 -15.34 -3.67 12.27
N ALA A 105 -15.25 -3.93 10.96
CA ALA A 105 -14.64 -5.13 10.41
C ALA A 105 -13.12 -4.98 10.23
N GLY A 106 -12.43 -6.08 9.96
CA GLY A 106 -11.03 -6.02 9.57
C GLY A 106 -10.90 -5.78 8.08
N ASP A 107 -10.17 -4.74 7.69
CA ASP A 107 -9.83 -4.42 6.31
C ASP A 107 -8.32 -4.49 6.11
N SER A 108 -7.83 -5.13 5.03
CA SER A 108 -6.40 -5.39 4.87
C SER A 108 -5.96 -5.50 3.40
N GLY A 109 -4.65 -5.45 3.19
CA GLY A 109 -4.01 -5.74 1.90
C GLY A 109 -4.38 -4.79 0.77
N PRO A 110 -4.27 -3.47 0.94
CA PRO A 110 -4.64 -2.53 -0.12
C PRO A 110 -3.72 -2.67 -1.33
N VAL A 111 -4.31 -2.69 -2.53
CA VAL A 111 -3.60 -2.74 -3.81
C VAL A 111 -4.22 -1.73 -4.77
N TRP A 112 -3.44 -0.76 -5.23
CA TRP A 112 -3.89 0.24 -6.19
C TRP A 112 -4.08 -0.35 -7.59
N SER A 113 -5.14 0.09 -8.27
CA SER A 113 -5.31 -0.18 -9.71
C SER A 113 -4.19 0.50 -10.52
N PRO A 114 -3.80 -0.05 -11.69
CA PRO A 114 -2.71 0.51 -12.49
C PRO A 114 -2.92 1.97 -12.94
N ASP A 115 -4.17 2.43 -13.01
CA ASP A 115 -4.53 3.81 -13.33
C ASP A 115 -4.69 4.71 -12.09
N GLY A 116 -4.55 4.15 -10.88
CA GLY A 116 -4.68 4.87 -9.62
C GLY A 116 -6.11 5.27 -9.24
N SER A 117 -7.12 4.87 -10.01
CA SER A 117 -8.52 5.27 -9.76
C SER A 117 -9.20 4.45 -8.66
N LYS A 118 -8.69 3.25 -8.34
CA LYS A 118 -9.29 2.31 -7.40
C LYS A 118 -8.26 1.66 -6.48
N ILE A 119 -8.77 1.12 -5.36
CA ILE A 119 -8.03 0.26 -4.43
C ILE A 119 -8.82 -1.03 -4.25
N ALA A 120 -8.19 -2.18 -4.47
CA ALA A 120 -8.68 -3.48 -4.07
C ALA A 120 -8.13 -3.83 -2.68
N PHE A 121 -8.91 -4.50 -1.84
CA PHE A 121 -8.54 -4.89 -0.49
C PHE A 121 -9.34 -6.11 -0.06
N VAL A 122 -9.05 -6.69 1.11
CA VAL A 122 -9.86 -7.74 1.71
C VAL A 122 -10.57 -7.21 2.94
N SER A 123 -11.79 -7.71 3.20
CA SER A 123 -12.62 -7.32 4.33
C SER A 123 -13.45 -8.51 4.84
N ASP A 124 -13.60 -8.64 6.19
CA ASP A 124 -14.45 -9.66 6.81
C ASP A 124 -15.83 -9.13 7.22
N ARG A 125 -16.26 -7.97 6.67
CA ARG A 125 -17.52 -7.27 7.04
C ARG A 125 -18.79 -8.07 6.78
N ASP A 126 -18.76 -9.01 5.85
CA ASP A 126 -19.89 -9.89 5.51
C ASP A 126 -19.80 -11.27 6.19
N GLY A 127 -18.81 -11.49 7.07
CA GLY A 127 -18.65 -12.68 7.90
C GLY A 127 -17.44 -13.54 7.52
N ASP A 128 -17.11 -13.61 6.25
CA ASP A 128 -15.92 -14.28 5.70
C ASP A 128 -15.02 -13.24 5.03
N TRP A 129 -13.72 -13.55 4.87
CA TRP A 129 -12.80 -12.66 4.17
C TRP A 129 -13.07 -12.65 2.68
N GLU A 130 -13.44 -11.49 2.16
CA GLU A 130 -13.83 -11.30 0.78
C GLU A 130 -12.99 -10.19 0.10
N ILE A 131 -12.89 -10.24 -1.22
CA ILE A 131 -12.22 -9.20 -1.98
C ILE A 131 -13.20 -8.07 -2.28
N TYR A 132 -12.85 -6.88 -1.84
CA TYR A 132 -13.57 -5.64 -2.09
C TYR A 132 -12.80 -4.73 -3.04
N VAL A 133 -13.52 -3.84 -3.67
CA VAL A 133 -12.95 -2.72 -4.42
C VAL A 133 -13.64 -1.42 -4.00
N MET A 134 -12.87 -0.33 -3.98
CA MET A 134 -13.37 1.04 -3.75
C MET A 134 -12.71 2.03 -4.71
N ASN A 135 -13.29 3.22 -4.84
CA ASN A 135 -12.62 4.35 -5.47
C ASN A 135 -11.43 4.80 -4.61
N ALA A 136 -10.47 5.50 -5.20
CA ALA A 136 -9.27 5.99 -4.51
C ALA A 136 -9.55 6.97 -3.35
N ASP A 137 -10.76 7.53 -3.29
CA ASP A 137 -11.26 8.39 -2.21
C ASP A 137 -12.04 7.63 -1.10
N GLY A 138 -12.11 6.29 -1.17
CA GLY A 138 -12.83 5.42 -0.23
C GLY A 138 -14.30 5.20 -0.55
N SER A 139 -14.86 5.91 -1.52
CA SER A 139 -16.27 5.75 -1.91
C SER A 139 -16.52 4.51 -2.78
N GLY A 140 -17.78 4.09 -2.89
CA GLY A 140 -18.20 3.04 -3.82
C GLY A 140 -17.65 1.65 -3.48
N GLN A 141 -17.50 1.34 -2.18
CA GLN A 141 -17.03 0.03 -1.72
C GLN A 141 -17.98 -1.09 -2.16
N THR A 142 -17.45 -2.10 -2.83
CA THR A 142 -18.24 -3.20 -3.41
C THR A 142 -17.53 -4.53 -3.19
N ASN A 143 -18.25 -5.52 -2.67
CA ASN A 143 -17.79 -6.90 -2.58
C ASN A 143 -17.76 -7.52 -3.99
N LEU A 144 -16.64 -8.15 -4.36
CA LEU A 144 -16.44 -8.76 -5.68
C LEU A 144 -16.57 -10.28 -5.66
N THR A 145 -16.34 -10.94 -4.54
CA THR A 145 -16.31 -12.40 -4.47
C THR A 145 -17.59 -12.98 -3.88
N ASN A 146 -18.07 -12.49 -2.75
CA ASN A 146 -19.37 -12.81 -2.13
C ASN A 146 -19.72 -14.31 -2.16
N ASN A 147 -18.86 -15.14 -1.58
CA ASN A 147 -19.00 -16.59 -1.48
C ASN A 147 -18.71 -17.05 -0.04
N PRO A 148 -18.99 -18.30 0.39
CA PRO A 148 -18.79 -18.74 1.78
C PRO A 148 -17.35 -19.13 2.14
N GLU A 149 -16.40 -18.95 1.24
CA GLU A 149 -14.98 -19.29 1.45
C GLU A 149 -14.16 -17.99 1.55
N ASP A 150 -13.08 -18.01 2.33
CA ASP A 150 -12.19 -16.87 2.47
C ASP A 150 -11.41 -16.60 1.18
N ASP A 151 -11.48 -15.38 0.68
CA ASP A 151 -10.74 -14.87 -0.49
C ASP A 151 -9.67 -13.85 -0.09
N TRP A 152 -8.44 -14.07 -0.56
CA TRP A 152 -7.28 -13.29 -0.17
C TRP A 152 -6.45 -12.81 -1.36
N ALA A 153 -5.56 -11.83 -1.09
CA ALA A 153 -4.52 -11.38 -2.00
C ALA A 153 -5.04 -10.88 -3.38
N PRO A 154 -5.88 -9.83 -3.38
CA PRO A 154 -6.32 -9.23 -4.62
C PRO A 154 -5.14 -8.73 -5.47
N ALA A 155 -5.25 -8.85 -6.78
CA ALA A 155 -4.29 -8.32 -7.72
C ALA A 155 -4.99 -7.77 -8.97
N TRP A 156 -4.44 -6.70 -9.52
CA TRP A 156 -4.94 -6.13 -10.77
C TRP A 156 -4.23 -6.76 -11.97
N SER A 157 -4.96 -6.96 -13.06
CA SER A 157 -4.34 -7.31 -14.33
C SER A 157 -3.45 -6.16 -14.84
N PRO A 158 -2.30 -6.44 -15.43
CA PRO A 158 -1.51 -5.40 -16.11
C PRO A 158 -2.35 -4.65 -17.13
N PRO A 159 -2.07 -3.36 -17.39
CA PRO A 159 -2.70 -2.62 -18.47
C PRO A 159 -2.57 -3.37 -19.80
N ASP A 160 -3.64 -3.38 -20.60
CA ASP A 160 -3.59 -4.03 -21.93
C ASP A 160 -2.60 -3.27 -22.84
N GLN A 161 -1.42 -3.85 -23.04
CA GLN A 161 -0.35 -3.30 -23.87
C GLN A 161 -0.76 -3.10 -25.34
N ARG A 162 -1.93 -3.62 -25.76
CA ARG A 162 -2.42 -3.49 -27.13
C ARG A 162 -2.98 -2.11 -27.46
N GLN A 163 -3.35 -1.29 -26.46
CA GLN A 163 -3.87 0.05 -26.70
C GLN A 163 -2.77 1.13 -26.88
N THR A 164 -1.53 0.85 -26.47
CA THR A 164 -0.42 1.81 -26.59
C THR A 164 0.20 1.88 -28.00
N ASN A 165 -0.17 0.99 -28.93
CA ASN A 165 0.37 0.91 -30.28
C ASN A 165 -0.57 1.38 -31.40
N GLN A 166 -1.62 2.15 -31.08
CA GLN A 166 -2.39 2.82 -32.15
C GLN A 166 -1.60 4.05 -32.63
N PRO A 167 -1.20 4.09 -33.93
CA PRO A 167 -0.60 5.32 -34.46
C PRO A 167 -1.64 6.43 -34.41
N LEU A 168 -1.22 7.61 -33.92
CA LEU A 168 -2.03 8.83 -34.01
C LEU A 168 -2.41 9.02 -35.48
N ALA A 169 -3.71 8.98 -35.77
CA ALA A 169 -4.22 9.34 -37.08
C ALA A 169 -3.81 10.79 -37.35
N ALA A 170 -2.98 10.99 -38.36
CA ALA A 170 -2.64 12.32 -38.85
C ALA A 170 -3.91 12.95 -39.44
N SER A 171 -4.34 14.07 -38.88
CA SER A 171 -5.36 14.98 -39.46
C SER A 171 -4.73 15.95 -40.39
#